data_4a24ac02643d837bbf151460635011bf
#
_entry.id   4a24ac02643d837bbf151460635011bf
#
_cell.length_a   1.000
_cell.length_b   1.000
_cell.length_c   1.000
_cell.angle_alpha   90.00
_cell.angle_beta   90.00
_cell.angle_gamma   90.00
#
_symmetry.space_group_name_H-M   'P 1'
#
loop_
_entity.id
_entity.type
_entity.pdbx_description
1 polymer ?
#
loop_
_entity_poly.entity_id
_entity_poly.type
_entity_poly.pdbx_seq_one_letter_code
_entity_poly.pdbx_strand_id
1 'polypeptide(L)'
;ARHQASLAVDPINPAHIATRLAGANARVDGPSLIDASGQAYPVRTGEVTRIGRALDNEIVVSHNSISRHHASIENSNGALVVRDLNSQNGTFVGNRRVTEPTRVSDGDIVRFGDAQFTFRG
;
A
#
# COMPACT_ATOMS: atom_id res chain seq x y z
N ALA A 1 -2.81 11.47 26.87
CA ALA A 1 -2.05 12.12 26.52
C ALA A 1 -1.86 12.26 26.22
N ARG A 2 -2.10 11.70 26.27
CA ARG A 2 -1.48 12.13 26.06
C ARG A 2 -1.23 12.28 25.54
N HIS A 3 -1.71 12.05 26.02
CA HIS A 3 -1.07 12.64 25.63
C HIS A 3 -1.02 12.62 25.09
N GLN A 4 -1.57 12.28 25.40
CA GLN A 4 -1.11 12.72 24.92
C GLN A 4 -0.97 12.82 24.29
N ALA A 5 -1.90 12.41 24.99
CA ALA A 5 -1.46 12.91 24.38
C ALA A 5 -1.50 13.04 23.89
N SER A 6 -2.23 12.74 24.04
CA SER A 6 -1.88 13.22 23.42
C SER A 6 -2.10 13.18 22.98
N LEU A 7 -2.63 12.80 23.07
CA LEU A 7 -2.52 13.09 22.45
C LEU A 7 -2.86 13.13 21.99
N ALA A 8 -3.58 12.77 22.15
CA ALA A 8 -3.48 13.17 21.55
C ALA A 8 -3.92 13.18 21.10
N VAL A 9 -4.61 12.85 21.14
CA VAL A 9 -4.57 13.14 20.48
C VAL A 9 -5.02 13.18 20.05
N ASP A 10 -5.69 12.77 20.10
CA ASP A 10 -5.67 13.07 19.45
C ASP A 10 -6.32 12.94 19.07
N PRO A 11 -6.92 12.61 18.94
CA PRO A 11 -7.21 12.68 18.34
C PRO A 11 -7.75 12.35 17.94
N ILE A 12 -8.29 11.76 17.84
CA ILE A 12 -8.16 11.59 17.12
C ILE A 12 -8.72 11.31 16.56
N ASN A 13 -9.30 10.76 16.53
CA ASN A 13 -9.25 10.68 15.71
C ASN A 13 -9.61 9.94 15.49
N PRO A 14 -10.03 9.37 15.32
CA PRO A 14 -9.84 8.86 14.93
C PRO A 14 -9.75 8.41 14.66
N ALA A 15 -9.79 7.88 14.67
CA ALA A 15 -9.00 7.71 14.20
C ALA A 15 -8.73 7.40 14.46
N HIS A 16 -9.01 6.95 14.68
CA HIS A 16 -8.08 6.89 14.69
C HIS A 16 -7.95 6.03 15.06
N ILE A 17 -8.35 5.52 15.30
CA ILE A 17 -7.71 5.14 15.49
C ILE A 17 -7.57 4.31 15.47
N ALA A 18 -7.68 3.71 15.54
CA ALA A 18 -6.87 3.36 15.25
C ALA A 18 -6.65 2.76 15.46
N THR A 19 -6.93 2.12 15.43
CA THR A 19 -6.01 2.06 15.33
C THR A 19 -5.72 1.73 15.76
N ARG A 20 -6.20 1.10 16.06
CA ARG A 20 -5.30 1.28 16.31
C ARG A 20 -5.30 0.90 16.33
N LEU A 21 -6.01 0.46 16.46
CA LEU A 21 -5.51 0.73 16.22
C LEU A 21 -5.48 0.84 15.68
N ALA A 22 -6.14 0.50 15.48
CA ALA A 22 -5.62 1.06 14.71
C ALA A 22 -5.77 1.68 14.44
N GLY A 23 -6.20 2.04 14.23
CA GLY A 23 -5.79 2.89 13.65
C GLY A 23 -5.87 3.76 13.59
N ALA A 24 -6.16 3.92 13.43
CA ALA A 24 -5.95 4.80 13.23
C ALA A 24 -5.41 5.70 12.82
N ASN A 25 -5.54 6.38 12.45
CA ASN A 25 -4.61 6.98 11.86
C ASN A 25 -3.35 6.66 12.24
N ALA A 26 -3.28 5.61 12.24
CA ALA A 26 -2.07 5.08 12.71
C ALA A 26 -0.95 5.47 11.80
N ARG A 27 0.09 5.92 12.40
CA ARG A 27 1.30 6.18 11.68
C ARG A 27 1.94 4.85 11.30
N VAL A 28 2.32 4.73 10.04
CA VAL A 28 3.08 3.58 9.56
C VAL A 28 4.54 3.99 9.45
N ASP A 29 5.40 3.29 10.19
CA ASP A 29 6.84 3.50 10.13
C ASP A 29 7.42 2.64 9.00
N GLY A 30 8.33 3.21 8.24
CA GLY A 30 8.98 2.51 7.15
C GLY A 30 8.19 2.60 5.85
N PRO A 31 8.60 1.81 4.84
CA PRO A 31 8.00 1.90 3.52
C PRO A 31 6.53 1.49 3.52
N SER A 32 5.74 2.21 2.77
CA SER A 32 4.31 1.95 2.67
C SER A 32 3.75 2.37 1.32
N LEU A 33 2.60 1.79 0.98
CA LEU A 33 1.77 2.26 -0.12
C LEU A 33 0.59 3.00 0.47
N ILE A 34 0.27 4.16 -0.08
CA ILE A 34 -0.78 5.01 0.43
C ILE A 34 -1.86 5.13 -0.64
N ASP A 35 -3.09 4.75 -0.29
CA ASP A 35 -4.18 4.78 -1.26
C ASP A 35 -4.75 6.19 -1.42
N ALA A 36 -5.76 6.32 -2.30
CA ALA A 36 -6.34 7.61 -2.61
C ALA A 36 -7.06 8.23 -1.41
N SER A 37 -7.44 7.43 -0.41
CA SER A 37 -8.08 7.93 0.80
C SER A 37 -7.07 8.34 1.86
N GLY A 38 -5.78 8.08 1.63
CA GLY A 38 -4.73 8.39 2.58
C GLY A 38 -4.37 7.25 3.51
N GLN A 39 -4.97 6.08 3.35
CA GLN A 39 -4.63 4.93 4.18
C GLN A 39 -3.32 4.32 3.74
N ALA A 40 -2.45 4.03 4.71
CA ALA A 40 -1.12 3.48 4.45
C ALA A 40 -1.11 1.97 4.69
N TYR A 41 -0.45 1.26 3.79
CA TYR A 41 -0.28 -0.19 3.85
C TYR A 41 1.22 -0.48 3.87
N PRO A 42 1.73 -1.12 4.93
CA PRO A 42 3.17 -1.36 5.03
C PRO A 42 3.66 -2.36 3.98
N VAL A 43 4.85 -2.09 3.44
CA VAL A 43 5.54 -3.00 2.52
C VAL A 43 6.92 -3.26 3.12
N ARG A 44 6.96 -4.20 4.05
CA ARG A 44 8.11 -4.39 4.92
C ARG A 44 9.30 -5.00 4.20
N THR A 45 10.49 -4.57 4.60
CA THR A 45 11.74 -5.09 4.07
C THR A 45 11.84 -6.59 4.33
N GLY A 46 12.25 -7.33 3.32
CA GLY A 46 12.42 -8.77 3.42
C GLY A 46 11.14 -9.56 3.19
N GLU A 47 10.02 -8.89 2.94
CA GLU A 47 8.73 -9.53 2.76
C GLU A 47 8.17 -9.28 1.37
N VAL A 48 7.31 -10.19 0.95
CA VAL A 48 6.53 -10.03 -0.28
C VAL A 48 5.11 -9.67 0.12
N THR A 49 4.63 -8.55 -0.40
CA THR A 49 3.26 -8.08 -0.16
C THR A 49 2.46 -8.29 -1.43
N ARG A 50 1.40 -9.08 -1.33
CA ARG A 50 0.53 -9.36 -2.47
C ARG A 50 -0.68 -8.45 -2.42
N ILE A 51 -1.11 -7.99 -3.57
CA ILE A 51 -2.27 -7.11 -3.68
C ILE A 51 -3.25 -7.71 -4.69
N GLY A 52 -4.53 -7.67 -4.34
CA GLY A 52 -5.58 -8.18 -5.20
C GLY A 52 -6.94 -8.15 -4.55
N ARG A 53 -7.93 -8.66 -5.26
CA ARG A 53 -9.30 -8.65 -4.79
C ARG A 53 -9.60 -9.81 -3.84
N ALA A 54 -8.84 -10.89 -3.92
CA ALA A 54 -9.04 -12.04 -3.05
C ALA A 54 -8.58 -11.75 -1.62
N LEU A 55 -9.23 -12.38 -0.66
CA LEU A 55 -9.00 -12.08 0.76
C LEU A 55 -7.68 -12.62 1.29
N ASP A 56 -6.99 -13.48 0.55
CA ASP A 56 -5.71 -14.02 0.96
C ASP A 56 -4.52 -13.11 0.63
N ASN A 57 -4.78 -11.95 0.03
CA ASN A 57 -3.73 -10.96 -0.21
C ASN A 57 -3.45 -10.14 1.06
N GLU A 58 -2.21 -9.66 1.21
CA GLU A 58 -1.88 -8.75 2.29
C GLU A 58 -2.59 -7.41 2.13
N ILE A 59 -2.74 -6.95 0.88
CA ILE A 59 -3.52 -5.75 0.59
C ILE A 59 -4.72 -6.18 -0.26
N VAL A 60 -5.92 -6.07 0.33
CA VAL A 60 -7.15 -6.47 -0.35
C VAL A 60 -7.83 -5.21 -0.89
N VAL A 61 -8.05 -5.19 -2.20
CA VAL A 61 -8.72 -4.06 -2.86
C VAL A 61 -10.01 -4.59 -3.49
N SER A 62 -11.14 -4.19 -2.93
CA SER A 62 -12.46 -4.65 -3.41
C SER A 62 -12.94 -3.76 -4.54
N HIS A 63 -12.43 -4.01 -5.73
CA HIS A 63 -12.81 -3.25 -6.92
C HIS A 63 -12.80 -4.17 -8.13
N ASN A 64 -13.75 -3.98 -9.04
CA ASN A 64 -13.89 -4.85 -10.21
C ASN A 64 -12.70 -4.81 -11.16
N SER A 65 -11.96 -3.70 -11.19
CA SER A 65 -10.79 -3.57 -12.05
C SER A 65 -9.59 -4.36 -11.55
N ILE A 66 -9.66 -4.87 -10.33
CA ILE A 66 -8.55 -5.57 -9.67
C ILE A 66 -8.74 -7.07 -9.84
N SER A 67 -7.71 -7.75 -10.33
CA SER A 67 -7.68 -9.20 -10.40
C SER A 67 -7.58 -9.80 -9.00
N ARG A 68 -8.03 -11.03 -8.82
CA ARG A 68 -8.01 -11.69 -7.51
C ARG A 68 -6.61 -11.72 -6.92
N HIS A 69 -5.62 -12.05 -7.74
CA HIS A 69 -4.20 -11.93 -7.41
C HIS A 69 -3.59 -11.04 -8.48
N HIS A 70 -3.46 -9.75 -8.17
CA HIS A 70 -3.18 -8.74 -9.18
C HIS A 70 -1.69 -8.50 -9.37
N ALA A 71 -0.97 -8.35 -8.26
CA ALA A 71 0.44 -8.00 -8.29
C ALA A 71 1.12 -8.42 -7.00
N SER A 72 2.43 -8.49 -7.02
CA SER A 72 3.23 -8.68 -5.82
C SER A 72 4.25 -7.55 -5.72
N ILE A 73 4.57 -7.20 -4.49
CA ILE A 73 5.51 -6.13 -4.18
C ILE A 73 6.55 -6.72 -3.25
N GLU A 74 7.80 -6.68 -3.68
CA GLU A 74 8.91 -7.22 -2.91
C GLU A 74 9.81 -6.06 -2.47
N ASN A 75 10.09 -5.99 -1.18
CA ASN A 75 10.98 -4.98 -0.63
C ASN A 75 12.27 -5.68 -0.20
N SER A 76 13.31 -5.53 -1.00
CA SER A 76 14.60 -6.17 -0.76
C SER A 76 15.65 -5.09 -0.56
N ASN A 77 16.18 -4.99 0.67
CA ASN A 77 17.24 -4.04 1.02
C ASN A 77 16.89 -2.60 0.64
N GLY A 78 15.63 -2.23 0.85
CA GLY A 78 15.17 -0.87 0.54
C GLY A 78 14.79 -0.65 -0.91
N ALA A 79 14.98 -1.64 -1.77
CA ALA A 79 14.54 -1.56 -3.16
C ALA A 79 13.18 -2.20 -3.29
N LEU A 80 12.20 -1.41 -3.69
CA LEU A 80 10.85 -1.92 -3.90
C LEU A 80 10.70 -2.32 -5.35
N VAL A 81 10.24 -3.56 -5.58
CA VAL A 81 10.03 -4.11 -6.92
C VAL A 81 8.61 -4.62 -7.04
N VAL A 82 7.93 -4.17 -8.08
CA VAL A 82 6.54 -4.56 -8.37
C VAL A 82 6.53 -5.54 -9.54
N ARG A 83 5.76 -6.63 -9.39
CA ARG A 83 5.53 -7.62 -10.44
C ARG A 83 4.04 -7.72 -10.70
N ASP A 84 3.66 -7.64 -11.95
CA ASP A 84 2.27 -7.91 -12.33
C ASP A 84 2.07 -9.44 -12.40
N LEU A 85 0.99 -9.93 -11.83
CA LEU A 85 0.70 -11.36 -11.80
C LEU A 85 -0.28 -11.72 -12.91
N ASN A 86 -0.02 -11.23 -14.11
CA ASN A 86 -0.86 -11.48 -15.27
C ASN A 86 -2.28 -10.95 -15.07
N SER A 87 -2.36 -9.74 -14.53
CA SER A 87 -3.64 -9.12 -14.22
C SER A 87 -4.40 -8.76 -15.49
N GLN A 88 -5.72 -8.69 -15.38
CA GLN A 88 -6.56 -8.38 -16.53
C GLN A 88 -6.40 -6.93 -16.97
N ASN A 89 -6.32 -5.99 -16.03
CA ASN A 89 -6.31 -4.56 -16.36
C ASN A 89 -4.94 -3.92 -16.22
N GLY A 90 -3.94 -4.67 -15.77
CA GLY A 90 -2.57 -4.22 -15.75
C GLY A 90 -2.16 -3.51 -14.47
N THR A 91 -0.86 -3.41 -14.30
CA THR A 91 -0.19 -2.68 -13.23
C THR A 91 0.69 -1.63 -13.88
N PHE A 92 0.74 -0.43 -13.30
CA PHE A 92 1.47 0.68 -13.88
C PHE A 92 2.29 1.39 -12.81
N VAL A 93 3.50 1.78 -13.16
CA VAL A 93 4.34 2.65 -12.33
C VAL A 93 4.51 3.95 -13.11
N GLY A 94 3.92 5.03 -12.60
CA GLY A 94 3.79 6.26 -13.36
C GLY A 94 2.99 5.97 -14.63
N ASN A 95 3.55 6.29 -15.76
CA ASN A 95 2.91 6.06 -17.06
C ASN A 95 3.35 4.77 -17.74
N ARG A 96 4.14 3.94 -17.04
CA ARG A 96 4.70 2.73 -17.64
C ARG A 96 3.96 1.51 -17.17
N ARG A 97 3.54 0.68 -18.12
CA ARG A 97 2.95 -0.60 -17.79
C ARG A 97 4.03 -1.56 -17.31
N VAL A 98 3.74 -2.28 -16.24
CA VAL A 98 4.65 -3.26 -15.66
C VAL A 98 4.53 -4.55 -16.46
N THR A 99 5.52 -4.84 -17.30
CA THR A 99 5.58 -6.08 -18.08
C THR A 99 6.67 -7.01 -17.56
N GLU A 100 7.49 -6.52 -16.65
CA GLU A 100 8.57 -7.26 -16.00
C GLU A 100 8.77 -6.63 -14.63
N PRO A 101 9.54 -7.26 -13.72
CA PRO A 101 9.76 -6.67 -12.41
C PRO A 101 10.27 -5.23 -12.54
N THR A 102 9.58 -4.31 -11.90
CA THR A 102 9.81 -2.87 -12.08
C THR A 102 10.09 -2.24 -10.74
N ARG A 103 11.16 -1.46 -10.69
CA ARG A 103 11.58 -0.76 -9.49
C ARG A 103 10.71 0.45 -9.23
N VAL A 104 10.38 0.68 -7.95
CA VAL A 104 9.54 1.80 -7.52
C VAL A 104 10.34 2.63 -6.52
N SER A 105 10.33 3.93 -6.71
CA SER A 105 11.05 4.89 -5.86
C SER A 105 10.06 5.69 -5.03
N ASP A 106 10.58 6.30 -3.95
CA ASP A 106 9.77 7.16 -3.10
C ASP A 106 9.05 8.23 -3.93
N GLY A 107 7.76 8.36 -3.70
CA GLY A 107 6.92 9.32 -4.41
C GLY A 107 6.31 8.79 -5.69
N ASP A 108 6.73 7.64 -6.17
CA ASP A 108 6.16 7.08 -7.39
C ASP A 108 4.71 6.67 -7.18
N ILE A 109 3.91 6.84 -8.20
CA ILE A 109 2.52 6.42 -8.21
C ILE A 109 2.45 5.04 -8.85
N VAL A 110 1.82 4.10 -8.14
CA VAL A 110 1.62 2.73 -8.62
C VAL A 110 0.12 2.53 -8.78
N ARG A 111 -0.30 2.08 -9.94
CA ARG A 111 -1.72 1.86 -10.21
C ARG A 111 -1.96 0.39 -10.53
N PHE A 112 -2.92 -0.20 -9.84
CA PHE A 112 -3.36 -1.57 -10.07
C PHE A 112 -4.79 -1.49 -10.62
N GLY A 113 -4.95 -1.80 -11.91
CA GLY A 113 -6.23 -1.52 -12.54
C GLY A 113 -6.58 -0.04 -12.38
N ASP A 114 -7.71 0.26 -11.74
CA ASP A 114 -8.11 1.64 -11.47
C ASP A 114 -7.72 2.13 -10.08
N ALA A 115 -7.10 1.29 -9.25
CA ALA A 115 -6.73 1.67 -7.90
C ALA A 115 -5.34 2.27 -7.87
N GLN A 116 -5.24 3.50 -7.36
CA GLN A 116 -4.01 4.27 -7.36
C GLN A 116 -3.42 4.35 -5.96
N PHE A 117 -2.11 4.12 -5.86
CA PHE A 117 -1.36 4.22 -4.62
C PHE A 117 -0.12 5.07 -4.86
N THR A 118 0.37 5.69 -3.79
CA THR A 118 1.66 6.40 -3.80
C THR A 118 2.62 5.64 -2.90
N PHE A 119 3.83 5.37 -3.39
CA PHE A 119 4.84 4.72 -2.57
C PHE A 119 5.59 5.77 -1.74
N ARG A 120 5.75 5.46 -0.45
CA ARG A 120 6.56 6.24 0.48
C ARG A 120 7.62 5.32 1.06
N GLY A 121 8.86 5.57 0.73
CA GLY A 121 9.96 4.70 1.15
C GLY A 121 11.07 5.37 1.90
#